data_6fa976a9c01af631db28db2c7edf9084
#
_entry.id   6fa976a9c01af631db28db2c7edf9084
#
_cell.length_a   1.000
_cell.length_b   1.000
_cell.length_c   1.000
_cell.angle_alpha   90.00
_cell.angle_beta   90.00
_cell.angle_gamma   90.00
#
_symmetry.space_group_name_H-M   'P 1'
#
loop_
_entity.id
_entity.type
_entity.pdbx_description
1 polymer ?
#
loop_
_entity_poly.entity_id
_entity_poly.type
_entity_poly.pdbx_seq_one_letter_code
_entity_poly.pdbx_strand_id
1 'polypeptide(L)'
;ASAPGPRRVRPRAGVRLPADVRFPQGTGTGAAADGPRPLRYLDAVARLLVAEPATVRPHLTRWFDDERPLPAAPHATVATAAQALLYAHRDPDPDALIETLADCPHPRAAELLTALAEEEPALLCRAVVRWAHDERPDRRATAVAQALRTVPHVRADSDRALLSGAARAVLARPADTALHGGALTLLVADPATRARHLPQALRHFAAGDAHLPPDALTPALATHPEAVLAAFGERLRHGPGAAEALRTLADATTPGLARRVAAVVRDAVTRAPDTAAAVAAYVDRRLDQGPGARAMLFPLLTALLENSGPDCPDSPDCPDSPAGGPAALRSALGAVLATPGSPASRVPRRELLDLLLTRETDPGVLDTVLRAAAPGAEEDLRLLVHRVGLLLVRTPQGAAVFDRALAELGREVPGFAARLAGWLTGAPYDWAALVGPGARRTREKQPAGAAAPVPPPTAVPPVPV
;
A
#
# COMPACT_ATOMS: atom_id res chain seq x y z
N ALA A 1 -24.91 52.43 -14.51
CA ALA A 1 -24.68 51.15 -13.83
C ALA A 1 -24.52 50.06 -14.91
N SER A 2 -23.27 49.71 -15.20
CA SER A 2 -22.93 48.72 -16.21
C SER A 2 -22.92 47.35 -15.56
N ALA A 3 -23.57 46.37 -16.20
CA ALA A 3 -23.59 44.99 -15.78
C ALA A 3 -22.18 44.34 -15.94
N PRO A 4 -21.74 43.47 -15.02
CA PRO A 4 -20.47 42.77 -15.16
C PRO A 4 -20.60 41.65 -16.18
N GLY A 5 -19.67 41.63 -17.14
CA GLY A 5 -19.56 40.59 -18.16
C GLY A 5 -19.12 39.21 -17.58
N PRO A 6 -19.33 38.12 -18.33
CA PRO A 6 -19.05 36.76 -17.83
C PRO A 6 -17.59 36.57 -17.52
N ARG A 7 -17.30 36.13 -16.28
CA ARG A 7 -15.96 35.77 -15.82
C ARG A 7 -15.49 34.51 -16.56
N ARG A 8 -14.44 34.63 -17.35
CA ARG A 8 -13.69 33.49 -17.90
C ARG A 8 -13.05 32.72 -16.76
N VAL A 9 -13.56 31.54 -16.47
CA VAL A 9 -12.93 30.59 -15.54
C VAL A 9 -11.70 30.02 -16.27
N ARG A 10 -10.52 30.28 -15.74
CA ARG A 10 -9.28 29.62 -16.19
C ARG A 10 -9.31 28.16 -15.69
N PRO A 11 -9.03 27.16 -16.54
CA PRO A 11 -8.89 25.78 -16.08
C PRO A 11 -7.70 25.69 -15.12
N ARG A 12 -7.96 25.21 -13.89
CA ARG A 12 -6.92 24.83 -12.94
C ARG A 12 -6.32 23.50 -13.36
N ALA A 13 -4.99 23.45 -13.46
CA ALA A 13 -4.22 22.25 -13.71
C ALA A 13 -4.45 21.22 -12.58
N GLY A 14 -4.94 20.01 -12.91
CA GLY A 14 -5.13 18.96 -11.92
C GLY A 14 -5.55 17.59 -12.44
N VAL A 15 -6.23 17.49 -13.56
CA VAL A 15 -6.63 16.19 -14.14
C VAL A 15 -5.68 15.84 -15.28
N ARG A 16 -4.82 14.85 -15.11
CA ARG A 16 -4.12 14.19 -16.20
C ARG A 16 -5.11 13.28 -16.94
N LEU A 17 -5.98 13.88 -17.72
CA LEU A 17 -6.45 13.19 -18.93
C LEU A 17 -5.20 12.82 -19.73
N PRO A 18 -5.17 11.72 -20.51
CA PRO A 18 -4.05 11.42 -21.37
C PRO A 18 -3.62 12.70 -22.07
N ALA A 19 -2.38 13.14 -21.89
CA ALA A 19 -1.90 14.51 -22.19
C ALA A 19 -2.04 14.92 -23.66
N ASP A 20 -2.55 14.05 -24.51
CA ASP A 20 -2.54 14.14 -25.96
C ASP A 20 -3.91 14.43 -26.60
N VAL A 21 -5.00 14.53 -25.84
CA VAL A 21 -6.29 15.00 -26.39
C VAL A 21 -6.36 16.52 -26.25
N ARG A 22 -5.44 17.21 -26.92
CA ARG A 22 -5.59 18.66 -27.18
C ARG A 22 -6.51 18.84 -28.36
N PHE A 23 -7.73 19.28 -28.10
CA PHE A 23 -8.52 19.89 -29.17
C PHE A 23 -7.74 21.12 -29.66
N PRO A 24 -7.49 21.27 -30.98
CA PRO A 24 -6.80 22.43 -31.51
C PRO A 24 -7.62 23.67 -31.20
N GLN A 25 -7.14 24.48 -30.25
CA GLN A 25 -7.59 25.85 -30.07
C GLN A 25 -7.15 26.59 -31.33
N GLY A 26 -8.11 26.96 -32.16
CA GLY A 26 -7.85 27.68 -33.39
C GLY A 26 -7.25 29.06 -33.14
N THR A 27 -5.90 29.14 -33.10
CA THR A 27 -5.19 30.38 -33.36
C THR A 27 -4.94 30.43 -34.87
N GLY A 28 -5.91 30.82 -35.64
CA GLY A 28 -5.80 31.04 -37.06
C GLY A 28 -5.58 32.53 -37.35
N THR A 29 -4.31 32.93 -37.54
CA THR A 29 -3.99 34.09 -38.39
C THR A 29 -3.68 33.55 -39.79
N GLY A 30 -4.66 33.57 -40.65
CA GLY A 30 -4.57 33.22 -42.04
C GLY A 30 -5.85 33.60 -42.76
N ALA A 31 -5.84 34.76 -43.42
CA ALA A 31 -6.97 35.29 -44.17
C ALA A 31 -7.35 34.37 -45.36
N ALA A 32 -8.65 34.41 -45.71
CA ALA A 32 -9.29 33.97 -46.93
C ALA A 32 -9.57 32.49 -47.11
N ALA A 33 -10.78 32.05 -46.75
CA ALA A 33 -11.78 31.34 -47.56
C ALA A 33 -13.03 31.16 -46.71
N ASP A 34 -13.98 32.03 -46.88
CA ASP A 34 -15.25 32.10 -46.17
C ASP A 34 -16.25 31.12 -46.79
N GLY A 35 -16.01 29.84 -46.56
CA GLY A 35 -16.99 28.77 -46.79
C GLY A 35 -17.22 28.02 -45.49
N PRO A 36 -18.45 27.52 -45.19
CA PRO A 36 -18.68 26.70 -43.97
C PRO A 36 -17.79 25.48 -43.97
N ARG A 37 -16.79 25.46 -43.08
CA ARG A 37 -15.92 24.29 -42.91
C ARG A 37 -16.80 23.05 -42.67
N PRO A 38 -16.59 21.95 -43.39
CA PRO A 38 -17.32 20.73 -43.16
C PRO A 38 -17.15 20.31 -41.68
N LEU A 39 -18.25 20.16 -40.98
CA LEU A 39 -18.26 19.71 -39.58
C LEU A 39 -17.61 18.35 -39.49
N ARG A 40 -16.61 18.22 -38.65
CA ARG A 40 -16.08 16.92 -38.28
C ARG A 40 -17.13 16.15 -37.49
N TYR A 41 -17.14 14.84 -37.62
CA TYR A 41 -18.15 13.97 -36.98
C TYR A 41 -18.30 14.23 -35.47
N LEU A 42 -17.19 14.36 -34.74
CA LEU A 42 -17.20 14.64 -33.30
C LEU A 42 -17.73 16.06 -32.97
N ASP A 43 -17.52 17.05 -33.86
CA ASP A 43 -18.11 18.38 -33.68
C ASP A 43 -19.64 18.36 -33.84
N ALA A 44 -20.15 17.51 -34.74
CA ALA A 44 -21.59 17.30 -34.87
C ALA A 44 -22.16 16.60 -33.65
N VAL A 45 -21.47 15.57 -33.13
CA VAL A 45 -21.88 14.88 -31.88
C VAL A 45 -21.85 15.83 -30.68
N ALA A 46 -20.83 16.69 -30.56
CA ALA A 46 -20.74 17.71 -29.51
C ALA A 46 -21.93 18.67 -29.55
N ARG A 47 -22.33 19.14 -30.76
CA ARG A 47 -23.51 19.99 -30.92
C ARG A 47 -24.81 19.27 -30.55
N LEU A 48 -24.97 18.02 -30.94
CA LEU A 48 -26.13 17.22 -30.55
C LEU A 48 -26.16 16.99 -29.03
N LEU A 49 -25.01 16.75 -28.41
CA LEU A 49 -24.89 16.57 -26.96
C LEU A 49 -25.33 17.83 -26.18
N VAL A 50 -25.02 19.02 -26.71
CA VAL A 50 -25.48 20.29 -26.14
C VAL A 50 -26.97 20.52 -26.37
N ALA A 51 -27.49 20.17 -27.58
CA ALA A 51 -28.89 20.38 -27.93
C ALA A 51 -29.83 19.39 -27.23
N GLU A 52 -29.45 18.12 -27.17
CA GLU A 52 -30.27 17.00 -26.66
C GLU A 52 -29.47 16.10 -25.72
N PRO A 53 -28.99 16.58 -24.57
CA PRO A 53 -28.10 15.84 -23.68
C PRO A 53 -28.72 14.53 -23.17
N ALA A 54 -30.02 14.52 -22.86
CA ALA A 54 -30.70 13.33 -22.35
C ALA A 54 -30.74 12.16 -23.35
N THR A 55 -30.83 12.47 -24.65
CA THR A 55 -30.84 11.46 -25.72
C THR A 55 -29.43 10.98 -26.06
N VAL A 56 -28.44 11.89 -26.08
CA VAL A 56 -27.11 11.61 -26.60
C VAL A 56 -26.19 10.95 -25.54
N ARG A 57 -26.28 11.32 -24.25
CA ARG A 57 -25.45 10.74 -23.18
C ARG A 57 -25.49 9.22 -23.10
N PRO A 58 -26.67 8.54 -23.13
CA PRO A 58 -26.72 7.07 -23.10
C PRO A 58 -26.09 6.41 -24.33
N HIS A 59 -26.01 7.12 -25.47
CA HIS A 59 -25.30 6.60 -26.65
C HIS A 59 -23.78 6.74 -26.49
N LEU A 60 -23.31 7.84 -25.93
CA LEU A 60 -21.88 8.03 -25.66
C LEU A 60 -21.33 7.04 -24.63
N THR A 61 -22.10 6.68 -23.60
CA THR A 61 -21.66 5.62 -22.67
C THR A 61 -21.50 4.25 -23.31
N ARG A 62 -22.26 3.95 -24.38
CA ARG A 62 -22.07 2.71 -25.16
C ARG A 62 -20.78 2.71 -26.00
N TRP A 63 -20.20 3.90 -26.28
CA TRP A 63 -18.92 3.99 -26.98
C TRP A 63 -17.73 3.67 -26.08
N PHE A 64 -17.91 3.53 -24.78
CA PHE A 64 -16.83 3.18 -23.84
C PHE A 64 -16.19 1.82 -24.14
N ASP A 65 -16.92 0.92 -24.81
CA ASP A 65 -16.40 -0.38 -25.26
C ASP A 65 -15.66 -0.32 -26.62
N ASP A 66 -15.66 0.83 -27.30
CA ASP A 66 -15.10 0.95 -28.65
C ASP A 66 -13.66 1.50 -28.61
N GLU A 67 -12.70 0.58 -28.63
CA GLU A 67 -11.27 0.91 -28.60
C GLU A 67 -10.67 1.13 -30.02
N ARG A 68 -11.50 1.29 -31.05
CA ARG A 68 -10.99 1.62 -32.41
C ARG A 68 -10.35 2.98 -32.42
N PRO A 69 -9.14 3.11 -33.02
CA PRO A 69 -8.44 4.38 -33.12
C PRO A 69 -9.20 5.36 -34.01
N LEU A 70 -9.13 6.65 -33.66
CA LEU A 70 -9.70 7.71 -34.49
C LEU A 70 -8.81 7.97 -35.72
N PRO A 71 -9.36 8.03 -36.95
CA PRO A 71 -8.55 8.23 -38.14
C PRO A 71 -7.69 9.51 -38.12
N ALA A 72 -8.22 10.57 -37.51
CA ALA A 72 -7.51 11.86 -37.41
C ALA A 72 -6.59 11.98 -36.19
N ALA A 73 -6.66 11.02 -35.24
CA ALA A 73 -5.87 10.99 -34.01
C ALA A 73 -5.65 9.53 -33.59
N PRO A 74 -4.71 8.79 -34.21
CA PRO A 74 -4.54 7.35 -33.98
C PRO A 74 -4.17 6.94 -32.55
N HIS A 75 -3.71 7.90 -31.75
CA HIS A 75 -3.45 7.72 -30.32
C HIS A 75 -4.70 7.83 -29.43
N ALA A 76 -5.82 8.27 -29.98
CA ALA A 76 -7.10 8.36 -29.29
C ALA A 76 -8.10 7.35 -29.87
N THR A 77 -8.94 6.78 -29.01
CA THR A 77 -9.98 5.83 -29.40
C THR A 77 -11.37 6.47 -29.37
N VAL A 78 -12.35 5.79 -29.95
CA VAL A 78 -13.77 6.21 -29.86
C VAL A 78 -14.19 6.32 -28.38
N ALA A 79 -13.78 5.36 -27.57
CA ALA A 79 -14.04 5.37 -26.13
C ALA A 79 -13.46 6.60 -25.42
N THR A 80 -12.21 6.97 -25.71
CA THR A 80 -11.60 8.16 -25.11
C THR A 80 -12.25 9.46 -25.60
N ALA A 81 -12.71 9.48 -26.85
CA ALA A 81 -13.45 10.64 -27.39
C ALA A 81 -14.83 10.79 -26.72
N ALA A 82 -15.54 9.69 -26.50
CA ALA A 82 -16.81 9.72 -25.76
C ALA A 82 -16.63 10.25 -24.34
N GLN A 83 -15.62 9.77 -23.64
CA GLN A 83 -15.29 10.22 -22.28
C GLN A 83 -14.97 11.72 -22.26
N ALA A 84 -14.15 12.19 -23.20
CA ALA A 84 -13.79 13.60 -23.34
C ALA A 84 -15.00 14.50 -23.69
N LEU A 85 -15.89 14.03 -24.55
CA LEU A 85 -17.13 14.76 -24.90
C LEU A 85 -18.06 14.92 -23.70
N LEU A 86 -18.31 13.83 -22.95
CA LEU A 86 -19.15 13.87 -21.75
C LEU A 86 -18.58 14.80 -20.69
N TYR A 87 -17.28 14.77 -20.51
CA TYR A 87 -16.59 15.64 -19.55
C TYR A 87 -16.60 17.11 -19.99
N ALA A 88 -16.29 17.40 -21.25
CA ALA A 88 -16.21 18.77 -21.78
C ALA A 88 -17.57 19.47 -21.81
N HIS A 89 -18.66 18.72 -21.99
CA HIS A 89 -20.02 19.23 -22.09
C HIS A 89 -20.90 18.86 -20.89
N ARG A 90 -20.31 18.84 -19.67
CA ARG A 90 -21.01 18.49 -18.42
C ARG A 90 -21.92 19.61 -17.90
N ASP A 91 -21.57 20.89 -18.16
CA ASP A 91 -22.20 22.07 -17.54
C ASP A 91 -23.70 22.25 -17.79
N PRO A 92 -24.28 21.90 -18.97
CA PRO A 92 -25.70 22.18 -19.21
C PRO A 92 -26.66 21.47 -18.26
N ASP A 93 -26.28 20.24 -17.82
CA ASP A 93 -27.06 19.44 -16.88
C ASP A 93 -26.16 18.41 -16.19
N PRO A 94 -25.40 18.84 -15.19
CA PRO A 94 -24.43 17.96 -14.53
C PRO A 94 -25.10 16.87 -13.68
N ASP A 95 -26.27 17.13 -13.11
CA ASP A 95 -27.02 16.15 -12.33
C ASP A 95 -27.45 14.95 -13.18
N ALA A 96 -28.01 15.17 -14.36
CA ALA A 96 -28.39 14.09 -15.26
C ALA A 96 -27.19 13.36 -15.87
N LEU A 97 -26.06 14.02 -16.07
CA LEU A 97 -24.82 13.34 -16.45
C LEU A 97 -24.38 12.34 -15.37
N ILE A 98 -24.35 12.77 -14.11
CA ILE A 98 -24.00 11.91 -12.97
C ILE A 98 -24.93 10.70 -12.86
N GLU A 99 -26.24 10.89 -13.05
CA GLU A 99 -27.19 9.78 -13.07
C GLU A 99 -26.88 8.79 -14.20
N THR A 100 -26.60 9.30 -15.41
CA THR A 100 -26.23 8.47 -16.56
C THR A 100 -24.95 7.67 -16.31
N LEU A 101 -23.93 8.30 -15.73
CA LEU A 101 -22.66 7.65 -15.39
C LEU A 101 -22.83 6.60 -14.27
N ALA A 102 -23.67 6.88 -13.29
CA ALA A 102 -23.94 5.95 -12.19
C ALA A 102 -24.75 4.71 -12.61
N ASP A 103 -25.54 4.83 -13.69
CA ASP A 103 -26.24 3.69 -14.29
C ASP A 103 -25.37 2.88 -15.27
N CYS A 104 -24.18 3.38 -15.62
CA CYS A 104 -23.25 2.73 -16.53
C CYS A 104 -22.22 1.89 -15.76
N PRO A 105 -22.21 0.54 -15.88
CA PRO A 105 -21.29 -0.32 -15.13
C PRO A 105 -19.86 -0.35 -15.72
N HIS A 106 -19.55 0.54 -16.66
CA HIS A 106 -18.24 0.55 -17.32
C HIS A 106 -17.17 1.29 -16.49
N PRO A 107 -15.89 0.84 -16.44
CA PRO A 107 -14.81 1.48 -15.70
C PRO A 107 -14.61 2.95 -16.05
N ARG A 108 -14.75 3.35 -17.33
CA ARG A 108 -14.62 4.76 -17.78
C ARG A 108 -15.68 5.69 -17.18
N ALA A 109 -16.88 5.17 -16.88
CA ALA A 109 -17.90 5.93 -16.16
C ALA A 109 -17.45 6.18 -14.70
N ALA A 110 -16.85 5.18 -14.04
CA ALA A 110 -16.29 5.31 -12.71
C ALA A 110 -15.11 6.30 -12.66
N GLU A 111 -14.27 6.34 -13.70
CA GLU A 111 -13.18 7.32 -13.84
C GLU A 111 -13.73 8.74 -13.94
N LEU A 112 -14.77 8.96 -14.75
CA LEU A 112 -15.43 10.28 -14.86
C LEU A 112 -16.05 10.72 -13.54
N LEU A 113 -16.74 9.80 -12.83
CA LEU A 113 -17.31 10.10 -11.51
C LEU A 113 -16.20 10.43 -10.50
N THR A 114 -15.04 9.80 -10.60
CA THR A 114 -13.89 10.13 -9.74
C THR A 114 -13.35 11.51 -10.04
N ALA A 115 -13.18 11.89 -11.31
CA ALA A 115 -12.75 13.22 -11.71
C ALA A 115 -13.74 14.30 -11.25
N LEU A 116 -15.04 14.03 -11.37
CA LEU A 116 -16.09 14.94 -10.89
C LEU A 116 -16.10 15.05 -9.35
N ALA A 117 -15.75 13.97 -8.62
CA ALA A 117 -15.63 14.03 -7.17
C ALA A 117 -14.48 14.95 -6.70
N GLU A 118 -13.39 15.00 -7.46
CA GLU A 118 -12.27 15.89 -7.19
C GLU A 118 -12.56 17.34 -7.51
N GLU A 119 -13.20 17.61 -8.66
CA GLU A 119 -13.42 18.97 -9.16
C GLU A 119 -14.71 19.62 -8.62
N GLU A 120 -15.78 18.84 -8.51
CA GLU A 120 -17.12 19.30 -8.15
C GLU A 120 -17.74 18.46 -7.02
N PRO A 121 -17.09 18.35 -5.85
CA PRO A 121 -17.55 17.48 -4.77
C PRO A 121 -18.97 17.79 -4.28
N ALA A 122 -19.37 19.06 -4.28
CA ALA A 122 -20.72 19.46 -3.88
C ALA A 122 -21.83 18.84 -4.75
N LEU A 123 -21.55 18.66 -6.05
CA LEU A 123 -22.45 18.03 -6.99
C LEU A 123 -22.65 16.54 -6.65
N LEU A 124 -21.53 15.83 -6.40
CA LEU A 124 -21.57 14.44 -5.98
C LEU A 124 -22.25 14.26 -4.62
N CYS A 125 -22.04 15.17 -3.66
CA CYS A 125 -22.73 15.11 -2.37
C CYS A 125 -24.24 15.15 -2.51
N ARG A 126 -24.79 15.97 -3.40
CA ARG A 126 -26.24 16.02 -3.69
C ARG A 126 -26.72 14.73 -4.35
N ALA A 127 -25.97 14.19 -5.32
CA ALA A 127 -26.30 12.93 -5.96
C ALA A 127 -26.30 11.75 -4.95
N VAL A 128 -25.28 11.68 -4.10
CA VAL A 128 -25.16 10.68 -3.02
C VAL A 128 -26.40 10.68 -2.11
N VAL A 129 -26.90 11.87 -1.74
CA VAL A 129 -28.13 11.95 -0.93
C VAL A 129 -29.33 11.35 -1.66
N ARG A 130 -29.51 11.67 -2.95
CA ARG A 130 -30.60 11.06 -3.75
C ARG A 130 -30.48 9.54 -3.81
N TRP A 131 -29.29 9.03 -4.10
CA TRP A 131 -29.03 7.58 -4.23
C TRP A 131 -29.14 6.84 -2.91
N ALA A 132 -28.77 7.43 -1.79
CA ALA A 132 -28.92 6.83 -0.46
C ALA A 132 -30.40 6.58 -0.07
N HIS A 133 -31.32 7.35 -0.67
CA HIS A 133 -32.77 7.20 -0.46
C HIS A 133 -33.47 6.38 -1.56
N ASP A 134 -32.75 5.99 -2.62
CA ASP A 134 -33.29 5.19 -3.72
C ASP A 134 -33.77 3.82 -3.21
N GLU A 135 -34.82 3.26 -3.83
CA GLU A 135 -35.33 1.93 -3.48
C GLU A 135 -34.44 0.81 -3.98
N ARG A 136 -33.63 1.04 -5.02
CA ARG A 136 -32.72 0.08 -5.63
C ARG A 136 -31.48 -0.11 -4.76
N PRO A 137 -31.14 -1.36 -4.34
CA PRO A 137 -29.96 -1.64 -3.55
C PRO A 137 -28.65 -1.21 -4.22
N ASP A 138 -28.55 -1.42 -5.53
CA ASP A 138 -27.35 -1.08 -6.31
C ASP A 138 -27.08 0.44 -6.31
N ARG A 139 -28.14 1.24 -6.35
CA ARG A 139 -28.01 2.71 -6.22
C ARG A 139 -27.52 3.11 -4.83
N ARG A 140 -27.98 2.47 -3.77
CA ARG A 140 -27.49 2.73 -2.42
C ARG A 140 -26.04 2.27 -2.24
N ALA A 141 -25.65 1.16 -2.87
CA ALA A 141 -24.25 0.74 -2.90
C ALA A 141 -23.38 1.78 -3.64
N THR A 142 -23.85 2.27 -4.78
CA THR A 142 -23.20 3.38 -5.51
C THR A 142 -23.08 4.64 -4.65
N ALA A 143 -24.12 4.97 -3.88
CA ALA A 143 -24.10 6.12 -2.97
C ALA A 143 -22.94 6.01 -1.95
N VAL A 144 -22.81 4.88 -1.28
CA VAL A 144 -21.74 4.66 -0.28
C VAL A 144 -20.35 4.69 -0.96
N ALA A 145 -20.20 4.02 -2.09
CA ALA A 145 -18.93 3.96 -2.81
C ALA A 145 -18.47 5.36 -3.28
N GLN A 146 -19.39 6.15 -3.85
CA GLN A 146 -19.08 7.51 -4.31
C GLN A 146 -18.90 8.49 -3.14
N ALA A 147 -19.66 8.35 -2.05
CA ALA A 147 -19.45 9.14 -0.85
C ALA A 147 -18.02 8.96 -0.30
N LEU A 148 -17.54 7.72 -0.19
CA LEU A 148 -16.17 7.43 0.28
C LEU A 148 -15.09 8.04 -0.62
N ARG A 149 -15.30 8.06 -1.93
CA ARG A 149 -14.39 8.72 -2.90
C ARG A 149 -14.45 10.25 -2.81
N THR A 150 -15.62 10.81 -2.51
CA THR A 150 -15.83 12.26 -2.48
C THR A 150 -15.34 12.90 -1.18
N VAL A 151 -15.42 12.22 -0.03
CA VAL A 151 -15.02 12.73 1.30
C VAL A 151 -13.68 13.45 1.32
N PRO A 152 -12.58 12.93 0.72
CA PRO A 152 -11.28 13.62 0.76
C PRO A 152 -11.27 15.00 0.12
N HIS A 153 -12.22 15.27 -0.78
CA HIS A 153 -12.33 16.50 -1.57
C HIS A 153 -13.33 17.51 -0.97
N VAL A 154 -14.16 17.06 -0.01
CA VAL A 154 -15.19 17.90 0.63
C VAL A 154 -14.57 18.87 1.62
N ARG A 155 -14.79 20.16 1.40
CA ARG A 155 -14.29 21.23 2.26
C ARG A 155 -15.40 21.95 3.05
N ALA A 156 -16.60 22.05 2.46
CA ALA A 156 -17.72 22.73 3.08
C ALA A 156 -18.42 21.86 4.13
N ASP A 157 -18.78 22.44 5.26
CA ASP A 157 -19.51 21.76 6.33
C ASP A 157 -20.90 21.30 5.88
N SER A 158 -21.57 22.08 5.01
CA SER A 158 -22.84 21.72 4.39
C SER A 158 -22.74 20.40 3.63
N ASP A 159 -21.69 20.22 2.84
CA ASP A 159 -21.49 19.01 2.04
C ASP A 159 -21.13 17.80 2.93
N ARG A 160 -20.34 18.02 3.99
CA ARG A 160 -20.10 17.00 5.02
C ARG A 160 -21.41 16.55 5.70
N ALA A 161 -22.28 17.50 6.00
CA ALA A 161 -23.58 17.21 6.60
C ALA A 161 -24.47 16.39 5.64
N LEU A 162 -24.43 16.66 4.32
CA LEU A 162 -25.13 15.88 3.30
C LEU A 162 -24.63 14.42 3.30
N LEU A 163 -23.32 14.19 3.26
CA LEU A 163 -22.74 12.84 3.28
C LEU A 163 -23.07 12.10 4.57
N SER A 164 -22.98 12.77 5.71
CA SER A 164 -23.36 12.20 7.02
C SER A 164 -24.84 11.87 7.08
N GLY A 165 -25.70 12.68 6.45
CA GLY A 165 -27.13 12.43 6.30
C GLY A 165 -27.40 11.18 5.47
N ALA A 166 -26.76 11.05 4.31
CA ALA A 166 -26.86 9.90 3.43
C ALA A 166 -26.37 8.60 4.12
N ALA A 167 -25.24 8.65 4.82
CA ALA A 167 -24.72 7.52 5.57
C ALA A 167 -25.70 7.04 6.66
N ARG A 168 -26.35 7.97 7.38
CA ARG A 168 -27.37 7.63 8.37
C ARG A 168 -28.62 7.01 7.73
N ALA A 169 -29.02 7.46 6.55
CA ALA A 169 -30.14 6.88 5.82
C ALA A 169 -29.86 5.42 5.43
N VAL A 170 -28.64 5.11 5.01
CA VAL A 170 -28.20 3.71 4.73
C VAL A 170 -28.20 2.89 6.00
N LEU A 171 -27.64 3.37 7.13
CA LEU A 171 -27.62 2.65 8.40
C LEU A 171 -29.01 2.39 8.99
N ALA A 172 -29.99 3.24 8.67
CA ALA A 172 -31.36 3.05 9.12
C ALA A 172 -32.08 1.88 8.43
N ARG A 173 -31.49 1.28 7.39
CA ARG A 173 -32.07 0.17 6.61
C ARG A 173 -31.46 -1.17 7.05
N PRO A 174 -32.18 -2.02 7.79
CA PRO A 174 -31.65 -3.31 8.26
C PRO A 174 -31.28 -4.28 7.13
N ALA A 175 -31.88 -4.12 5.94
CA ALA A 175 -31.58 -4.95 4.76
C ALA A 175 -30.22 -4.65 4.14
N ASP A 176 -29.63 -3.49 4.39
CA ASP A 176 -28.39 -3.01 3.77
C ASP A 176 -27.14 -3.29 4.63
N THR A 177 -27.12 -4.37 5.40
CA THR A 177 -26.02 -4.69 6.34
C THR A 177 -24.64 -4.68 5.68
N ALA A 178 -24.54 -5.10 4.41
CA ALA A 178 -23.29 -5.08 3.64
C ALA A 178 -22.75 -3.65 3.41
N LEU A 179 -23.59 -2.63 3.46
CA LEU A 179 -23.22 -1.22 3.26
C LEU A 179 -22.90 -0.50 4.57
N HIS A 180 -23.23 -1.12 5.72
CA HIS A 180 -23.08 -0.47 7.02
C HIS A 180 -21.63 -0.11 7.34
N GLY A 181 -20.64 -0.96 6.99
CA GLY A 181 -19.23 -0.67 7.19
C GLY A 181 -18.79 0.61 6.48
N GLY A 182 -19.14 0.75 5.20
CA GLY A 182 -18.85 1.95 4.44
C GLY A 182 -19.57 3.20 4.96
N ALA A 183 -20.84 3.07 5.36
CA ALA A 183 -21.58 4.17 5.96
C ALA A 183 -20.98 4.59 7.32
N LEU A 184 -20.54 3.65 8.15
CA LEU A 184 -19.83 3.93 9.40
C LEU A 184 -18.47 4.60 9.16
N THR A 185 -17.73 4.19 8.11
CA THR A 185 -16.50 4.86 7.70
C THR A 185 -16.72 6.36 7.48
N LEU A 186 -17.77 6.74 6.76
CA LEU A 186 -18.14 8.14 6.54
C LEU A 186 -18.44 8.87 7.84
N LEU A 187 -19.20 8.25 8.73
CA LEU A 187 -19.64 8.87 9.99
C LEU A 187 -18.53 9.00 11.04
N VAL A 188 -17.53 8.12 11.04
CA VAL A 188 -16.39 8.24 11.96
C VAL A 188 -15.29 9.15 11.40
N ALA A 189 -15.23 9.35 10.09
CA ALA A 189 -14.37 10.34 9.47
C ALA A 189 -14.78 11.77 9.88
N ASP A 190 -16.08 12.06 9.96
CA ASP A 190 -16.61 13.36 10.36
C ASP A 190 -16.51 13.58 11.88
N PRO A 191 -15.74 14.59 12.34
CA PRO A 191 -15.62 14.90 13.78
C PRO A 191 -16.97 15.15 14.49
N ALA A 192 -17.97 15.71 13.79
CA ALA A 192 -19.27 16.05 14.36
C ALA A 192 -20.14 14.80 14.70
N THR A 193 -19.94 13.71 13.94
CA THR A 193 -20.75 12.48 14.10
C THR A 193 -19.95 11.33 14.72
N ARG A 194 -18.62 11.43 14.74
CA ARG A 194 -17.69 10.39 15.21
C ARG A 194 -18.07 9.83 16.58
N ALA A 195 -18.17 10.67 17.60
CA ALA A 195 -18.40 10.22 18.97
C ALA A 195 -19.67 9.38 19.10
N ARG A 196 -20.72 9.71 18.35
CA ARG A 196 -22.00 8.99 18.37
C ARG A 196 -21.90 7.62 17.70
N HIS A 197 -21.19 7.50 16.59
CA HIS A 197 -21.17 6.29 15.77
C HIS A 197 -19.96 5.40 16.01
N LEU A 198 -18.93 5.89 16.73
CA LEU A 198 -17.72 5.15 17.04
C LEU A 198 -17.99 3.79 17.71
N PRO A 199 -18.86 3.64 18.73
CA PRO A 199 -19.08 2.33 19.35
C PRO A 199 -19.63 1.28 18.38
N GLN A 200 -20.47 1.70 17.43
CA GLN A 200 -21.00 0.80 16.40
C GLN A 200 -19.90 0.46 15.38
N ALA A 201 -19.12 1.44 14.92
CA ALA A 201 -18.01 1.22 14.02
C ALA A 201 -16.97 0.27 14.59
N LEU A 202 -16.61 0.41 15.87
CA LEU A 202 -15.65 -0.49 16.53
C LEU A 202 -16.14 -1.94 16.57
N ARG A 203 -17.44 -2.18 16.76
CA ARG A 203 -18.00 -3.53 16.69
C ARG A 203 -17.92 -4.12 15.29
N HIS A 204 -18.28 -3.36 14.24
CA HIS A 204 -18.15 -3.78 12.85
C HIS A 204 -16.71 -4.07 12.48
N PHE A 205 -15.79 -3.18 12.87
CA PHE A 205 -14.38 -3.35 12.65
C PHE A 205 -13.81 -4.61 13.32
N ALA A 206 -14.13 -4.82 14.59
CA ALA A 206 -13.70 -6.01 15.34
C ALA A 206 -14.27 -7.31 14.74
N ALA A 207 -15.50 -7.27 14.21
CA ALA A 207 -16.13 -8.40 13.53
C ALA A 207 -15.54 -8.71 12.12
N GLY A 208 -14.61 -7.88 11.62
CA GLY A 208 -13.95 -8.16 10.34
C GLY A 208 -14.63 -7.55 9.13
N ASP A 209 -15.48 -6.52 9.30
CA ASP A 209 -16.14 -5.84 8.17
C ASP A 209 -15.08 -5.29 7.18
N ALA A 210 -15.14 -5.77 5.93
CA ALA A 210 -14.20 -5.40 4.89
C ALA A 210 -14.40 -3.96 4.38
N HIS A 211 -15.58 -3.37 4.61
CA HIS A 211 -15.90 -2.00 4.18
C HIS A 211 -15.58 -0.94 5.24
N LEU A 212 -15.05 -1.36 6.38
CA LEU A 212 -14.53 -0.47 7.41
C LEU A 212 -13.01 -0.67 7.54
N PRO A 213 -12.20 0.04 6.74
CA PRO A 213 -10.76 -0.13 6.75
C PRO A 213 -10.12 0.42 8.03
N PRO A 214 -8.96 -0.10 8.46
CA PRO A 214 -8.31 0.30 9.71
C PRO A 214 -7.97 1.80 9.79
N ASP A 215 -7.61 2.42 8.69
CA ASP A 215 -7.24 3.84 8.60
C ASP A 215 -8.41 4.78 8.92
N ALA A 216 -9.65 4.36 8.66
CA ALA A 216 -10.85 5.10 9.03
C ALA A 216 -10.96 5.38 10.54
N LEU A 217 -10.36 4.52 11.37
CA LEU A 217 -10.35 4.65 12.83
C LEU A 217 -9.16 5.47 13.37
N THR A 218 -8.17 5.78 12.53
CA THR A 218 -6.97 6.54 12.93
C THR A 218 -7.30 7.88 13.60
N PRO A 219 -8.24 8.71 13.10
CA PRO A 219 -8.59 9.95 13.76
C PRO A 219 -9.20 9.78 15.16
N ALA A 220 -9.79 8.61 15.43
CA ALA A 220 -10.37 8.31 16.74
C ALA A 220 -9.32 7.86 17.77
N LEU A 221 -8.12 7.44 17.36
CA LEU A 221 -7.02 7.09 18.28
C LEU A 221 -6.61 8.25 19.18
N ALA A 222 -6.70 9.48 18.70
CA ALA A 222 -6.36 10.66 19.49
C ALA A 222 -7.36 10.96 20.61
N THR A 223 -8.64 10.63 20.41
CA THR A 223 -9.74 10.97 21.32
C THR A 223 -10.25 9.79 22.16
N HIS A 224 -10.17 8.57 21.61
CA HIS A 224 -10.70 7.33 22.22
C HIS A 224 -9.70 6.19 22.09
N PRO A 225 -8.44 6.34 22.54
CA PRO A 225 -7.37 5.36 22.26
C PRO A 225 -7.68 3.98 22.81
N GLU A 226 -8.25 3.87 24.03
CA GLU A 226 -8.51 2.57 24.66
C GLU A 226 -9.52 1.74 23.87
N ALA A 227 -10.65 2.35 23.52
CA ALA A 227 -11.70 1.65 22.79
C ALA A 227 -11.27 1.24 21.38
N VAL A 228 -10.54 2.12 20.70
CA VAL A 228 -10.01 1.83 19.36
C VAL A 228 -8.98 0.72 19.41
N LEU A 229 -8.00 0.80 20.33
CA LEU A 229 -6.97 -0.25 20.47
C LEU A 229 -7.55 -1.59 20.91
N ALA A 230 -8.60 -1.61 21.74
CA ALA A 230 -9.31 -2.84 22.05
C ALA A 230 -9.93 -3.48 20.81
N ALA A 231 -10.57 -2.68 19.94
CA ALA A 231 -11.13 -3.19 18.67
C ALA A 231 -10.06 -3.69 17.70
N PHE A 232 -8.90 -3.01 17.63
CA PHE A 232 -7.74 -3.51 16.88
C PHE A 232 -7.26 -4.85 17.44
N GLY A 233 -7.18 -5.01 18.76
CA GLY A 233 -6.81 -6.26 19.39
C GLY A 233 -7.77 -7.40 19.04
N GLU A 234 -9.10 -7.15 19.03
CA GLU A 234 -10.09 -8.13 18.58
C GLU A 234 -9.92 -8.49 17.10
N ARG A 235 -9.73 -7.49 16.23
CA ARG A 235 -9.51 -7.70 14.81
C ARG A 235 -8.28 -8.56 14.55
N LEU A 236 -7.19 -8.31 15.26
CA LEU A 236 -5.93 -9.06 15.12
C LEU A 236 -6.06 -10.51 15.59
N ARG A 237 -6.94 -10.81 16.54
CA ARG A 237 -7.15 -12.16 17.07
C ARG A 237 -8.04 -13.02 16.18
N HIS A 238 -9.05 -12.45 15.58
CA HIS A 238 -10.15 -13.21 14.97
C HIS A 238 -10.52 -12.76 13.56
N GLY A 239 -10.03 -11.60 13.11
CA GLY A 239 -10.47 -10.98 11.88
C GLY A 239 -9.53 -11.16 10.68
N PRO A 240 -10.07 -11.15 9.47
CA PRO A 240 -9.27 -10.99 8.28
C PRO A 240 -8.61 -9.60 8.25
N GLY A 241 -7.45 -9.48 7.58
CA GLY A 241 -6.78 -8.18 7.41
C GLY A 241 -5.87 -7.77 8.58
N ALA A 242 -5.37 -8.71 9.38
CA ALA A 242 -4.41 -8.42 10.46
C ALA A 242 -3.17 -7.64 9.98
N ALA A 243 -2.64 -7.97 8.79
CA ALA A 243 -1.51 -7.27 8.22
C ALA A 243 -1.80 -5.79 7.90
N GLU A 244 -3.00 -5.49 7.41
CA GLU A 244 -3.44 -4.11 7.14
C GLU A 244 -3.66 -3.33 8.45
N ALA A 245 -4.29 -3.97 9.44
CA ALA A 245 -4.50 -3.37 10.76
C ALA A 245 -3.17 -3.03 11.44
N LEU A 246 -2.18 -3.93 11.41
CA LEU A 246 -0.85 -3.69 11.94
C LEU A 246 -0.09 -2.59 11.16
N ARG A 247 -0.23 -2.55 9.84
CA ARG A 247 0.35 -1.47 9.01
C ARG A 247 -0.21 -0.12 9.42
N THR A 248 -1.52 -0.01 9.57
CA THR A 248 -2.18 1.22 10.02
C THR A 248 -1.73 1.62 11.43
N LEU A 249 -1.61 0.67 12.36
CA LEU A 249 -1.06 0.95 13.69
C LEU A 249 0.39 1.42 13.62
N ALA A 250 1.21 0.83 12.72
CA ALA A 250 2.58 1.29 12.55
C ALA A 250 2.66 2.77 12.15
N ASP A 251 1.78 3.20 11.25
CA ASP A 251 1.74 4.59 10.77
C ASP A 251 1.14 5.57 11.79
N ALA A 252 0.08 5.13 12.49
CA ALA A 252 -0.67 5.98 13.41
C ALA A 252 -0.07 6.06 14.83
N THR A 253 0.91 5.22 15.18
CA THR A 253 1.44 5.16 16.54
C THR A 253 2.30 6.38 16.86
N THR A 254 1.81 7.22 17.74
CA THR A 254 2.56 8.32 18.35
C THR A 254 3.35 7.84 19.57
N PRO A 255 4.36 8.60 20.06
CA PRO A 255 5.09 8.23 21.28
C PRO A 255 4.20 7.97 22.50
N GLY A 256 3.09 8.71 22.64
CA GLY A 256 2.12 8.52 23.73
C GLY A 256 1.31 7.22 23.64
N LEU A 257 1.13 6.67 22.44
CA LEU A 257 0.40 5.42 22.18
C LEU A 257 1.31 4.19 22.15
N ALA A 258 2.62 4.38 22.02
CA ALA A 258 3.57 3.32 21.72
C ALA A 258 3.51 2.12 22.67
N ARG A 259 3.42 2.37 23.99
CA ARG A 259 3.34 1.28 24.99
C ARG A 259 2.05 0.47 24.85
N ARG A 260 0.92 1.16 24.59
CA ARG A 260 -0.39 0.53 24.44
C ARG A 260 -0.46 -0.31 23.17
N VAL A 261 0.03 0.24 22.06
CA VAL A 261 0.13 -0.49 20.80
C VAL A 261 1.07 -1.69 20.92
N ALA A 262 2.21 -1.55 21.59
CA ALA A 262 3.12 -2.66 21.87
C ALA A 262 2.43 -3.79 22.66
N ALA A 263 1.58 -3.44 23.62
CA ALA A 263 0.79 -4.43 24.36
C ALA A 263 -0.21 -5.17 23.45
N VAL A 264 -0.90 -4.45 22.56
CA VAL A 264 -1.84 -5.05 21.59
C VAL A 264 -1.09 -5.97 20.61
N VAL A 265 0.06 -5.56 20.09
CA VAL A 265 0.87 -6.36 19.16
C VAL A 265 1.38 -7.64 19.85
N ARG A 266 1.87 -7.55 21.07
CA ARG A 266 2.30 -8.71 21.86
C ARG A 266 1.15 -9.69 22.13
N ASP A 267 0.01 -9.18 22.57
CA ASP A 267 -1.18 -10.00 22.81
C ASP A 267 -1.67 -10.71 21.54
N ALA A 268 -1.61 -10.03 20.39
CA ALA A 268 -1.98 -10.60 19.10
C ALA A 268 -1.11 -11.82 18.76
N VAL A 269 0.22 -11.69 18.85
CA VAL A 269 1.15 -12.81 18.54
C VAL A 269 0.97 -13.98 19.49
N THR A 270 0.75 -13.70 20.79
CA THR A 270 0.60 -14.77 21.78
C THR A 270 -0.66 -15.61 21.51
N ARG A 271 -1.73 -15.00 21.01
CA ARG A 271 -3.03 -15.67 20.79
C ARG A 271 -3.26 -16.12 19.34
N ALA A 272 -2.62 -15.49 18.39
CA ALA A 272 -2.72 -15.80 16.96
C ALA A 272 -1.29 -15.86 16.34
N PRO A 273 -0.58 -16.99 16.50
CA PRO A 273 0.81 -17.15 16.05
C PRO A 273 0.99 -16.97 14.52
N ASP A 274 -0.04 -17.17 13.73
CA ASP A 274 -0.11 -16.92 12.30
C ASP A 274 0.08 -15.43 11.93
N THR A 275 -0.08 -14.52 12.90
CA THR A 275 0.18 -13.09 12.71
C THR A 275 1.68 -12.73 12.72
N ALA A 276 2.58 -13.68 12.95
CA ALA A 276 4.03 -13.48 13.09
C ALA A 276 4.64 -12.65 11.94
N ALA A 277 4.33 -12.99 10.70
CA ALA A 277 4.81 -12.25 9.51
C ALA A 277 4.28 -10.79 9.49
N ALA A 278 3.03 -10.58 9.87
CA ALA A 278 2.44 -9.26 9.92
C ALA A 278 3.04 -8.38 11.05
N VAL A 279 3.38 -8.99 12.17
CA VAL A 279 4.10 -8.32 13.28
C VAL A 279 5.52 -7.98 12.88
N ALA A 280 6.22 -8.85 12.17
CA ALA A 280 7.54 -8.53 11.62
C ALA A 280 7.48 -7.34 10.63
N ALA A 281 6.47 -7.31 9.77
CA ALA A 281 6.23 -6.17 8.86
C ALA A 281 5.88 -4.88 9.63
N TYR A 282 5.17 -4.97 10.75
CA TYR A 282 4.93 -3.84 11.65
C TYR A 282 6.25 -3.29 12.21
N VAL A 283 7.14 -4.17 12.67
CA VAL A 283 8.47 -3.79 13.20
C VAL A 283 9.31 -3.12 12.11
N ASP A 284 9.34 -3.70 10.91
CA ASP A 284 10.04 -3.17 9.75
C ASP A 284 9.62 -1.74 9.43
N ARG A 285 8.31 -1.53 9.28
CA ARG A 285 7.76 -0.21 8.99
C ARG A 285 8.02 0.82 10.08
N ARG A 286 8.00 0.39 11.35
CA ARG A 286 8.32 1.28 12.49
C ARG A 286 9.80 1.67 12.51
N LEU A 287 10.71 0.75 12.19
CA LEU A 287 12.14 1.03 12.12
C LEU A 287 12.46 2.10 11.06
N ASP A 288 11.77 2.07 9.92
CA ASP A 288 11.98 3.03 8.85
C ASP A 288 11.43 4.44 9.16
N GLN A 289 10.66 4.61 10.22
CA GLN A 289 10.20 5.92 10.70
C GLN A 289 11.27 6.71 11.51
N GLY A 290 12.45 6.15 11.64
CA GLY A 290 13.62 6.85 12.21
C GLY A 290 14.03 6.41 13.60
N PRO A 291 15.04 7.06 14.19
CA PRO A 291 15.72 6.61 15.42
C PRO A 291 14.82 6.59 16.65
N GLY A 292 13.77 7.40 16.70
CA GLY A 292 12.79 7.38 17.80
C GLY A 292 12.04 6.05 17.94
N ALA A 293 11.93 5.29 16.85
CA ALA A 293 11.29 3.97 16.87
C ALA A 293 12.06 2.96 17.73
N ARG A 294 13.39 3.07 17.83
CA ARG A 294 14.24 2.20 18.67
C ARG A 294 13.76 2.12 20.12
N ALA A 295 13.55 3.27 20.75
CA ALA A 295 13.13 3.32 22.14
C ALA A 295 11.78 2.64 22.40
N MET A 296 10.92 2.62 21.40
CA MET A 296 9.60 1.99 21.46
C MET A 296 9.63 0.50 21.12
N LEU A 297 10.45 0.09 20.14
CA LEU A 297 10.53 -1.30 19.67
C LEU A 297 11.41 -2.16 20.55
N PHE A 298 12.43 -1.61 21.19
CA PHE A 298 13.36 -2.39 22.00
C PHE A 298 12.65 -3.16 23.15
N PRO A 299 11.81 -2.52 23.99
CA PRO A 299 11.05 -3.25 25.01
C PRO A 299 10.04 -4.26 24.43
N LEU A 300 9.43 -3.95 23.29
CA LEU A 300 8.53 -4.87 22.62
C LEU A 300 9.25 -6.13 22.14
N LEU A 301 10.37 -5.97 21.42
CA LEU A 301 11.15 -7.09 20.89
C LEU A 301 11.77 -7.92 22.02
N THR A 302 12.27 -7.30 23.08
CA THR A 302 12.75 -8.00 24.25
C THR A 302 11.66 -8.90 24.84
N ALA A 303 10.46 -8.34 25.04
CA ALA A 303 9.33 -9.10 25.56
C ALA A 303 8.86 -10.22 24.62
N LEU A 304 8.85 -9.99 23.30
CA LEU A 304 8.51 -11.01 22.31
C LEU A 304 9.53 -12.15 22.28
N LEU A 305 10.82 -11.84 22.39
CA LEU A 305 11.89 -12.84 22.43
C LEU A 305 11.93 -13.61 23.77
N GLU A 306 11.62 -12.96 24.88
CA GLU A 306 11.54 -13.61 26.20
C GLU A 306 10.37 -14.59 26.28
N ASN A 307 9.20 -14.20 25.76
CA ASN A 307 8.03 -15.07 25.77
C ASN A 307 8.08 -16.19 24.71
N SER A 308 9.07 -16.16 23.81
CA SER A 308 9.30 -17.16 22.78
C SER A 308 10.43 -18.14 23.16
N GLY A 309 10.82 -18.18 24.43
CA GLY A 309 11.89 -19.06 24.93
C GLY A 309 11.56 -20.55 24.78
N PRO A 310 12.58 -21.43 24.91
CA PRO A 310 12.46 -22.86 24.71
C PRO A 310 11.80 -23.56 25.92
N ASP A 311 10.62 -23.15 26.34
CA ASP A 311 9.88 -23.76 27.45
C ASP A 311 9.00 -24.95 27.04
N CYS A 312 9.36 -25.66 25.95
CA CYS A 312 8.99 -27.07 25.79
C CYS A 312 10.28 -27.90 25.94
N PRO A 313 10.44 -28.66 27.03
CA PRO A 313 11.47 -29.70 27.06
C PRO A 313 11.20 -30.64 25.89
N ASP A 314 12.27 -31.11 25.24
CA ASP A 314 12.27 -32.12 24.19
C ASP A 314 11.32 -33.28 24.51
N SER A 315 10.04 -33.13 24.17
CA SER A 315 9.09 -34.23 24.20
C SER A 315 8.98 -34.73 22.77
N PRO A 316 9.48 -35.96 22.49
CA PRO A 316 9.42 -36.53 21.15
C PRO A 316 7.99 -36.80 20.66
N ASP A 317 6.99 -36.52 21.48
CA ASP A 317 5.56 -36.78 21.24
C ASP A 317 4.72 -35.57 20.85
N CYS A 318 5.32 -34.43 20.46
CA CYS A 318 4.58 -33.31 19.84
C CYS A 318 4.83 -33.28 18.32
N PRO A 319 4.15 -34.12 17.51
CA PRO A 319 4.34 -34.15 16.05
C PRO A 319 3.67 -33.00 15.30
N ASP A 320 2.88 -32.17 15.96
CA ASP A 320 2.09 -31.11 15.29
C ASP A 320 2.27 -29.76 15.99
N SER A 321 3.48 -29.18 15.96
CA SER A 321 3.58 -27.73 16.13
C SER A 321 3.01 -27.06 14.89
N PRO A 322 1.90 -26.31 15.00
CA PRO A 322 1.37 -25.59 13.85
C PRO A 322 2.46 -24.65 13.30
N ALA A 323 2.46 -24.44 11.98
CA ALA A 323 3.43 -23.62 11.24
C ALA A 323 3.57 -22.13 11.71
N GLY A 324 2.98 -21.77 12.86
CA GLY A 324 2.94 -20.46 13.49
C GLY A 324 3.52 -20.41 14.91
N GLY A 325 4.39 -21.35 15.31
CA GLY A 325 4.95 -21.35 16.67
C GLY A 325 5.95 -20.20 16.96
N PRO A 326 6.48 -20.15 18.20
CA PRO A 326 7.44 -19.12 18.64
C PRO A 326 8.65 -18.98 17.71
N ALA A 327 9.11 -20.07 17.08
CA ALA A 327 10.19 -20.07 16.09
C ALA A 327 9.82 -19.30 14.82
N ALA A 328 8.57 -19.35 14.36
CA ALA A 328 8.12 -18.61 13.19
C ALA A 328 8.19 -17.09 13.40
N LEU A 329 7.82 -16.61 14.59
CA LEU A 329 7.96 -15.20 14.95
C LEU A 329 9.42 -14.77 14.98
N ARG A 330 10.31 -15.54 15.63
CA ARG A 330 11.75 -15.25 15.70
C ARG A 330 12.37 -15.26 14.30
N SER A 331 11.96 -16.19 13.45
CA SER A 331 12.37 -16.27 12.05
C SER A 331 11.95 -15.05 11.25
N ALA A 332 10.68 -14.63 11.34
CA ALA A 332 10.17 -13.47 10.67
C ALA A 332 10.83 -12.16 11.14
N LEU A 333 11.01 -12.00 12.45
CA LEU A 333 11.74 -10.87 13.02
C LEU A 333 13.21 -10.87 12.61
N GLY A 334 13.88 -12.03 12.65
CA GLY A 334 15.25 -12.20 12.21
C GLY A 334 15.44 -11.78 10.75
N ALA A 335 14.54 -12.20 9.86
CA ALA A 335 14.55 -11.81 8.46
C ALA A 335 14.46 -10.28 8.29
N VAL A 336 13.50 -9.63 8.95
CA VAL A 336 13.33 -8.18 8.88
C VAL A 336 14.54 -7.43 9.41
N LEU A 337 15.08 -7.84 10.56
CA LEU A 337 16.23 -7.18 11.18
C LEU A 337 17.53 -7.34 10.40
N ALA A 338 17.69 -8.48 9.71
CA ALA A 338 18.84 -8.78 8.87
C ALA A 338 18.77 -8.14 7.48
N THR A 339 17.57 -7.80 7.00
CA THR A 339 17.39 -7.13 5.71
C THR A 339 17.97 -5.71 5.75
N PRO A 340 18.74 -5.30 4.72
CA PRO A 340 19.20 -3.93 4.60
C PRO A 340 18.03 -2.95 4.53
N GLY A 341 17.88 -2.12 5.55
CA GLY A 341 16.84 -1.08 5.59
C GLY A 341 17.34 0.28 5.11
N SER A 342 16.54 1.30 5.38
CA SER A 342 16.93 2.70 5.13
C SER A 342 18.18 3.09 5.93
N PRO A 343 18.94 4.11 5.52
CA PRO A 343 20.10 4.59 6.30
C PRO A 343 19.75 4.92 7.76
N ALA A 344 18.54 5.43 8.02
CA ALA A 344 18.07 5.79 9.34
C ALA A 344 17.74 4.57 10.22
N SER A 345 17.33 3.45 9.62
CA SER A 345 16.99 2.22 10.34
C SER A 345 18.17 1.27 10.55
N ARG A 346 19.31 1.49 9.88
CA ARG A 346 20.46 0.57 9.89
C ARG A 346 21.00 0.28 11.29
N VAL A 347 21.25 1.34 12.09
CA VAL A 347 21.77 1.18 13.45
C VAL A 347 20.79 0.45 14.36
N PRO A 348 19.51 0.89 14.49
CA PRO A 348 18.54 0.16 15.30
C PRO A 348 18.29 -1.28 14.84
N ARG A 349 18.31 -1.58 13.53
CA ARG A 349 18.20 -2.96 13.03
C ARG A 349 19.35 -3.83 13.53
N ARG A 350 20.60 -3.33 13.45
CA ARG A 350 21.77 -4.05 13.92
C ARG A 350 21.70 -4.34 15.43
N GLU A 351 21.37 -3.35 16.24
CA GLU A 351 21.25 -3.52 17.70
C GLU A 351 20.18 -4.54 18.09
N LEU A 352 19.03 -4.51 17.40
CA LEU A 352 17.94 -5.44 17.67
C LEU A 352 18.25 -6.87 17.13
N LEU A 353 18.96 -6.97 16.02
CA LEU A 353 19.47 -8.25 15.51
C LEU A 353 20.51 -8.85 16.48
N ASP A 354 21.37 -8.02 17.04
CA ASP A 354 22.33 -8.44 18.06
C ASP A 354 21.64 -9.00 19.31
N LEU A 355 20.55 -8.36 19.73
CA LEU A 355 19.72 -8.85 20.83
C LEU A 355 19.14 -10.23 20.53
N LEU A 356 18.56 -10.41 19.33
CA LEU A 356 18.03 -11.71 18.88
C LEU A 356 19.12 -12.77 18.86
N LEU A 357 20.26 -12.51 18.20
CA LEU A 357 21.35 -13.47 18.05
C LEU A 357 22.05 -13.84 19.38
N THR A 358 21.92 -13.03 20.42
CA THR A 358 22.48 -13.32 21.75
C THR A 358 21.76 -14.50 22.41
N ARG A 359 20.49 -14.74 22.08
CA ARG A 359 19.63 -15.77 22.69
C ARG A 359 19.23 -16.87 21.72
N GLU A 360 19.45 -16.69 20.41
CA GLU A 360 18.96 -17.59 19.38
C GLU A 360 19.85 -18.82 19.24
N THR A 361 19.22 -19.99 19.22
CA THR A 361 19.89 -21.28 19.05
C THR A 361 19.24 -22.15 17.95
N ASP A 362 18.06 -21.76 17.46
CA ASP A 362 17.33 -22.51 16.43
C ASP A 362 18.04 -22.38 15.06
N PRO A 363 18.49 -23.49 14.45
CA PRO A 363 19.18 -23.43 13.17
C PRO A 363 18.32 -22.91 12.02
N GLY A 364 17.00 -23.08 12.07
CA GLY A 364 16.07 -22.58 11.03
C GLY A 364 15.92 -21.07 11.10
N VAL A 365 15.87 -20.49 12.30
CA VAL A 365 15.85 -19.03 12.49
C VAL A 365 17.18 -18.42 11.99
N LEU A 366 18.31 -19.02 12.36
CA LEU A 366 19.62 -18.56 11.94
C LEU A 366 19.83 -18.67 10.42
N ASP A 367 19.31 -19.72 9.76
CA ASP A 367 19.30 -19.84 8.30
C ASP A 367 18.50 -18.70 7.64
N THR A 368 17.32 -18.40 8.20
CA THR A 368 16.49 -17.29 7.70
C THR A 368 17.22 -15.95 7.80
N VAL A 369 17.92 -15.69 8.90
CA VAL A 369 18.74 -14.48 9.09
C VAL A 369 19.84 -14.38 8.02
N LEU A 370 20.55 -15.48 7.73
CA LEU A 370 21.59 -15.51 6.69
C LEU A 370 21.03 -15.17 5.31
N ARG A 371 19.90 -15.78 4.94
CA ARG A 371 19.25 -15.55 3.64
C ARG A 371 18.80 -14.10 3.48
N ALA A 372 18.20 -13.54 4.52
CA ALA A 372 17.72 -12.16 4.51
C ALA A 372 18.86 -11.13 4.42
N ALA A 373 20.02 -11.43 5.02
CA ALA A 373 21.18 -10.56 5.00
C ALA A 373 21.99 -10.61 3.69
N ALA A 374 21.85 -11.67 2.91
CA ALA A 374 22.69 -11.95 1.74
C ALA A 374 22.79 -10.81 0.69
N PRO A 375 21.72 -9.99 0.46
CA PRO A 375 21.79 -8.81 -0.42
C PRO A 375 22.56 -7.62 0.18
N GLY A 376 22.95 -7.69 1.45
CA GLY A 376 23.55 -6.58 2.20
C GLY A 376 24.96 -6.16 1.76
N ALA A 377 25.44 -5.07 2.37
CA ALA A 377 26.79 -4.57 2.17
C ALA A 377 27.84 -5.60 2.64
N GLU A 378 28.98 -5.67 1.96
CA GLU A 378 29.96 -6.75 2.15
C GLU A 378 30.50 -6.86 3.58
N GLU A 379 30.85 -5.73 4.21
CA GLU A 379 31.42 -5.72 5.55
C GLU A 379 30.42 -6.19 6.61
N ASP A 380 29.20 -5.68 6.57
CA ASP A 380 28.12 -6.05 7.49
C ASP A 380 27.76 -7.55 7.31
N LEU A 381 27.68 -7.99 6.06
CA LEU A 381 27.39 -9.38 5.72
C LEU A 381 28.47 -10.33 6.22
N ARG A 382 29.76 -10.00 6.01
CA ARG A 382 30.88 -10.81 6.49
C ARG A 382 30.82 -11.04 8.00
N LEU A 383 30.63 -9.96 8.77
CA LEU A 383 30.55 -10.03 10.23
C LEU A 383 29.34 -10.87 10.67
N LEU A 384 28.21 -10.69 10.03
CA LEU A 384 27.00 -11.43 10.37
C LEU A 384 27.14 -12.93 10.04
N VAL A 385 27.60 -13.28 8.83
CA VAL A 385 27.81 -14.67 8.42
C VAL A 385 28.80 -15.37 9.35
N HIS A 386 29.87 -14.71 9.73
CA HIS A 386 30.85 -15.23 10.70
C HIS A 386 30.20 -15.51 12.06
N ARG A 387 29.46 -14.53 12.61
CA ARG A 387 28.78 -14.65 13.90
C ARG A 387 27.74 -15.76 13.91
N VAL A 388 26.89 -15.82 12.89
CA VAL A 388 25.87 -16.87 12.76
C VAL A 388 26.53 -18.24 12.56
N GLY A 389 27.64 -18.31 11.80
CA GLY A 389 28.45 -19.51 11.68
C GLY A 389 28.93 -20.04 13.02
N LEU A 390 29.47 -19.14 13.89
CA LEU A 390 29.92 -19.54 15.24
C LEU A 390 28.77 -20.07 16.12
N LEU A 391 27.56 -19.59 15.92
CA LEU A 391 26.37 -20.09 16.63
C LEU A 391 25.97 -21.49 16.10
N LEU A 392 25.90 -21.65 14.79
CA LEU A 392 25.44 -22.88 14.14
C LEU A 392 26.40 -24.03 14.30
N VAL A 393 27.72 -23.83 14.22
CA VAL A 393 28.70 -24.93 14.32
C VAL A 393 28.83 -25.55 15.72
N ARG A 394 28.12 -25.00 16.71
CA ARG A 394 28.06 -25.61 18.05
C ARG A 394 27.39 -26.97 18.07
N THR A 395 26.56 -27.26 17.08
CA THR A 395 25.89 -28.56 16.95
C THR A 395 26.12 -29.16 15.56
N PRO A 396 26.19 -30.49 15.41
CA PRO A 396 26.38 -31.16 14.12
C PRO A 396 25.24 -30.77 13.12
N GLN A 397 24.00 -30.67 13.62
CA GLN A 397 22.85 -30.29 12.81
C GLN A 397 22.98 -28.83 12.32
N GLY A 398 23.35 -27.92 13.20
CA GLY A 398 23.59 -26.52 12.84
C GLY A 398 24.70 -26.33 11.83
N ALA A 399 25.83 -27.08 12.00
CA ALA A 399 26.92 -27.08 11.02
C ALA A 399 26.48 -27.55 9.62
N ALA A 400 25.63 -28.58 9.55
CA ALA A 400 25.07 -29.06 8.29
C ALA A 400 24.10 -28.01 7.65
N VAL A 401 23.29 -27.31 8.46
CA VAL A 401 22.43 -26.20 8.00
C VAL A 401 23.28 -25.07 7.45
N PHE A 402 24.34 -24.68 8.16
CA PHE A 402 25.25 -23.62 7.73
C PHE A 402 25.95 -23.89 6.41
N ASP A 403 26.54 -25.11 6.27
CA ASP A 403 27.21 -25.52 5.03
C ASP A 403 26.26 -25.54 3.83
N ARG A 404 25.04 -26.04 4.03
CA ARG A 404 23.98 -26.04 3.02
C ARG A 404 23.56 -24.58 2.65
N ALA A 405 23.31 -23.73 3.65
CA ALA A 405 22.93 -22.35 3.44
C ALA A 405 23.95 -21.55 2.62
N LEU A 406 25.25 -21.68 2.97
CA LEU A 406 26.33 -21.03 2.21
C LEU A 406 26.41 -21.54 0.77
N ALA A 407 26.24 -22.87 0.55
CA ALA A 407 26.25 -23.48 -0.77
C ALA A 407 25.05 -23.01 -1.62
N GLU A 408 23.88 -22.85 -1.04
CA GLU A 408 22.67 -22.33 -1.69
C GLU A 408 22.80 -20.84 -2.01
N LEU A 409 23.21 -20.01 -1.05
CA LEU A 409 23.47 -18.59 -1.26
C LEU A 409 24.53 -18.36 -2.34
N GLY A 410 25.56 -19.20 -2.40
CA GLY A 410 26.57 -19.14 -3.47
C GLY A 410 26.02 -19.41 -4.87
N ARG A 411 24.92 -20.17 -4.97
CA ARG A 411 24.25 -20.47 -6.26
C ARG A 411 23.17 -19.43 -6.60
N GLU A 412 22.44 -18.96 -5.61
CA GLU A 412 21.22 -18.15 -5.78
C GLU A 412 21.49 -16.64 -5.76
N VAL A 413 22.47 -16.19 -4.97
CA VAL A 413 22.75 -14.76 -4.80
C VAL A 413 23.96 -14.35 -5.66
N PRO A 414 23.76 -13.47 -6.68
CA PRO A 414 24.86 -13.01 -7.53
C PRO A 414 26.01 -12.41 -6.73
N GLY A 415 27.23 -12.88 -7.00
CA GLY A 415 28.45 -12.38 -6.35
C GLY A 415 28.72 -12.94 -4.95
N PHE A 416 27.79 -13.65 -4.31
CA PHE A 416 28.01 -14.20 -2.96
C PHE A 416 29.17 -15.21 -2.92
N ALA A 417 29.27 -16.12 -3.89
CA ALA A 417 30.35 -17.09 -3.96
C ALA A 417 31.73 -16.43 -4.09
N ALA A 418 31.84 -15.30 -4.84
CA ALA A 418 33.08 -14.55 -4.95
C ALA A 418 33.45 -13.86 -3.62
N ARG A 419 32.46 -13.27 -2.92
CA ARG A 419 32.64 -12.70 -1.57
C ARG A 419 33.12 -13.75 -0.58
N LEU A 420 32.47 -14.91 -0.54
CA LEU A 420 32.85 -16.03 0.33
C LEU A 420 34.28 -16.52 0.04
N ALA A 421 34.66 -16.64 -1.25
CA ALA A 421 36.02 -17.00 -1.64
C ALA A 421 37.06 -15.98 -1.17
N GLY A 422 36.73 -14.66 -1.26
CA GLY A 422 37.55 -13.56 -0.74
C GLY A 422 37.78 -13.66 0.78
N TRP A 423 36.72 -13.95 1.55
CA TRP A 423 36.83 -14.10 3.02
C TRP A 423 37.69 -15.29 3.43
N LEU A 424 37.54 -16.42 2.71
CA LEU A 424 38.36 -17.63 2.94
C LEU A 424 39.84 -17.42 2.61
N THR A 425 40.13 -16.52 1.67
CA THR A 425 41.51 -16.23 1.27
C THR A 425 42.14 -15.18 2.21
N GLY A 426 41.37 -14.16 2.61
CA GLY A 426 41.87 -13.07 3.43
C GLY A 426 42.04 -13.37 4.91
N ALA A 427 41.28 -14.31 5.48
CA ALA A 427 41.37 -14.73 6.87
C ALA A 427 41.11 -16.25 7.04
N PRO A 428 41.98 -17.09 6.51
CA PRO A 428 41.73 -18.54 6.41
C PRO A 428 41.54 -19.21 7.79
N TYR A 429 42.19 -18.73 8.82
CA TYR A 429 42.09 -19.33 10.18
C TYR A 429 40.73 -19.07 10.83
N ASP A 430 40.14 -17.89 10.60
CA ASP A 430 38.84 -17.52 11.17
C ASP A 430 37.69 -18.32 10.55
N TRP A 431 37.85 -18.73 9.29
CA TRP A 431 36.82 -19.42 8.50
C TRP A 431 37.02 -20.92 8.38
N ALA A 432 38.21 -21.41 8.68
CA ALA A 432 38.59 -22.83 8.48
C ALA A 432 37.71 -23.81 9.27
N ALA A 433 37.31 -23.43 10.48
CA ALA A 433 36.45 -24.21 11.36
C ALA A 433 34.95 -24.08 11.02
N LEU A 434 34.58 -23.07 10.27
CA LEU A 434 33.17 -22.74 10.02
C LEU A 434 32.68 -23.32 8.70
N VAL A 435 33.50 -23.28 7.65
CA VAL A 435 33.07 -23.59 6.28
C VAL A 435 33.26 -25.09 5.97
N GLY A 436 32.14 -25.75 5.73
CA GLY A 436 32.08 -27.17 5.42
C GLY A 436 32.43 -27.52 3.95
N PRO A 437 32.39 -28.81 3.60
CA PRO A 437 32.79 -29.31 2.27
C PRO A 437 31.83 -28.85 1.15
N GLY A 438 30.56 -28.59 1.44
CA GLY A 438 29.55 -28.12 0.46
C GLY A 438 29.86 -26.73 -0.08
N ALA A 439 30.09 -25.80 0.82
CA ALA A 439 30.45 -24.43 0.50
C ALA A 439 31.83 -24.33 -0.20
N ARG A 440 32.80 -25.17 0.17
CA ARG A 440 34.10 -25.24 -0.50
C ARG A 440 33.99 -25.72 -1.96
N ARG A 441 33.15 -26.69 -2.27
CA ARG A 441 32.89 -27.18 -3.64
C ARG A 441 32.20 -26.14 -4.52
N THR A 442 31.37 -25.27 -3.96
CA THR A 442 30.74 -24.16 -4.71
C THR A 442 31.81 -23.19 -5.21
N ARG A 443 32.86 -22.95 -4.45
CA ARG A 443 34.04 -22.15 -4.85
C ARG A 443 34.77 -22.77 -6.04
N GLU A 444 35.00 -24.09 -6.04
CA GLU A 444 35.79 -24.78 -7.07
C GLU A 444 35.10 -24.86 -8.43
N LYS A 445 33.77 -24.79 -8.45
CA LYS A 445 32.96 -24.78 -9.69
C LYS A 445 32.84 -23.42 -10.39
N GLN A 446 33.30 -22.34 -9.78
CA GLN A 446 33.27 -21.02 -10.39
C GLN A 446 34.55 -20.86 -11.23
N PRO A 447 34.44 -20.68 -12.60
CA PRO A 447 35.62 -20.47 -13.42
C PRO A 447 36.31 -19.17 -12.97
N ALA A 448 37.60 -19.23 -12.76
CA ALA A 448 38.47 -18.09 -12.53
C ALA A 448 38.49 -17.24 -13.83
N GLY A 449 37.56 -16.31 -13.98
CA GLY A 449 37.48 -15.55 -15.22
C GLY A 449 36.24 -14.70 -15.43
N ALA A 450 35.88 -13.90 -14.44
CA ALA A 450 35.07 -12.72 -14.72
C ALA A 450 35.65 -11.54 -13.93
N ALA A 451 36.90 -11.19 -14.26
CA ALA A 451 37.38 -9.84 -13.99
C ALA A 451 36.53 -8.90 -14.84
N ALA A 452 35.80 -8.01 -14.16
CA ALA A 452 35.06 -6.92 -14.83
C ALA A 452 36.05 -6.18 -15.78
N PRO A 453 35.63 -5.84 -17.01
CA PRO A 453 36.50 -5.09 -17.90
C PRO A 453 36.82 -3.75 -17.26
N VAL A 454 38.09 -3.47 -17.04
CA VAL A 454 38.61 -2.16 -16.63
C VAL A 454 38.17 -1.17 -17.69
N PRO A 455 37.43 -0.11 -17.40
CA PRO A 455 37.09 0.91 -18.38
C PRO A 455 38.38 1.57 -18.89
N PRO A 456 38.50 1.85 -20.19
CA PRO A 456 39.67 2.49 -20.74
C PRO A 456 39.88 3.87 -20.11
N PRO A 457 41.13 4.32 -19.93
CA PRO A 457 41.43 5.62 -19.35
C PRO A 457 40.79 6.72 -20.19
N THR A 458 39.97 7.54 -19.56
CA THR A 458 39.38 8.74 -20.16
C THR A 458 40.51 9.68 -20.62
N ALA A 459 40.59 9.94 -21.91
CA ALA A 459 41.52 10.90 -22.46
C ALA A 459 41.25 12.31 -21.93
N VAL A 460 42.24 12.89 -21.29
CA VAL A 460 42.23 14.28 -20.81
C VAL A 460 42.22 15.19 -22.06
N PRO A 461 41.28 16.15 -22.20
CA PRO A 461 41.33 17.10 -23.31
C PRO A 461 42.50 18.10 -23.13
N PRO A 462 43.15 18.56 -24.22
CA PRO A 462 44.23 19.50 -24.14
C PRO A 462 43.72 20.88 -23.70
N VAL A 463 44.49 21.50 -22.80
CA VAL A 463 44.30 22.89 -22.34
C VAL A 463 44.61 23.81 -23.51
N PRO A 464 43.75 24.80 -23.87
CA PRO A 464 44.11 25.80 -24.85
C PRO A 464 45.11 26.82 -24.26
N VAL A 465 46.13 27.14 -25.06
CA VAL A 465 47.13 28.20 -24.82
C VAL A 465 46.52 29.55 -25.20
#